data_c2bb56a157a4d7659a14ef8f8af69fff
#
_entry.id   c2bb56a157a4d7659a14ef8f8af69fff
#
_cell.length_a   1.000
_cell.length_b   1.000
_cell.length_c   1.000
_cell.angle_alpha   90.00
_cell.angle_beta   90.00
_cell.angle_gamma   90.00
#
_symmetry.space_group_name_H-M   'P 1'
#
loop_
_entity.id
_entity.type
_entity.pdbx_description
1 polymer ?
#
loop_
_entity_poly.entity_id
_entity_poly.type
_entity_poly.pdbx_seq_one_letter_code
_entity_poly.pdbx_strand_id
1 'polypeptide(L)'
;MERIKPRTLSGFMELLPAQQQQMERVMDILRTTYSRYGFTPLDTPIIEASEILLAKGGGETEKQIYRFSKGDSDLSLRFDLTVPLAKYVALHYNELAFPFRRFQIGKVYRGERAQRGRFREFYQADIDVIGDGELDIMNDAEIPAIIYDVFSAMGLKRFQIRINNRRVLNGFYSMLGLTEQSGEIMRTVDKIEKIGPDMVRAILVDDVKLTDEQADEILKFIAITGTNEEVLASLKGYCGRDELFDRGYEELSTVIKYLGGFGVAQENFKVDLTIARGLDYYTGTVYETALLDYPQIGSVCSG
;
A
#
# COMPACT_ATOMS: atom_id res chain seq x y z
N MET A 1 -19.66 -20.72 41.99
CA MET A 1 -19.42 -20.01 40.75
C MET A 1 -18.16 -20.59 40.13
N GLU A 2 -18.26 -21.07 38.92
CA GLU A 2 -17.10 -21.51 38.15
C GLU A 2 -16.19 -20.31 37.84
N ARG A 3 -14.89 -20.40 38.12
CA ARG A 3 -13.97 -19.28 37.90
C ARG A 3 -13.66 -19.19 36.41
N ILE A 4 -14.01 -18.07 35.78
CA ILE A 4 -13.65 -17.76 34.39
C ILE A 4 -12.13 -17.66 34.30
N LYS A 5 -11.51 -18.46 33.42
CA LYS A 5 -10.06 -18.39 33.14
C LYS A 5 -9.80 -17.16 32.24
N PRO A 6 -9.02 -16.16 32.70
CA PRO A 6 -8.63 -15.02 31.87
C PRO A 6 -7.86 -15.49 30.64
N ARG A 7 -8.19 -14.91 29.47
CA ARG A 7 -7.46 -15.19 28.22
C ARG A 7 -7.64 -14.04 27.24
N THR A 8 -6.60 -13.76 26.48
CA THR A 8 -6.64 -12.87 25.31
C THR A 8 -7.16 -13.62 24.09
N LEU A 9 -7.93 -12.96 23.24
CA LEU A 9 -8.41 -13.57 21.99
C LEU A 9 -7.24 -13.77 21.02
N SER A 10 -7.31 -14.83 20.24
CA SER A 10 -6.31 -15.09 19.19
C SER A 10 -6.27 -13.95 18.16
N GLY A 11 -5.06 -13.42 17.91
CA GLY A 11 -4.86 -12.30 17.01
C GLY A 11 -5.07 -10.91 17.62
N PHE A 12 -5.33 -10.85 18.93
CA PHE A 12 -5.36 -9.61 19.70
C PHE A 12 -4.17 -9.56 20.64
N MET A 13 -3.59 -8.40 20.82
CA MET A 13 -2.41 -8.20 21.66
C MET A 13 -2.73 -7.41 22.92
N GLU A 14 -2.17 -7.88 24.02
CA GLU A 14 -2.05 -7.13 25.26
C GLU A 14 -0.56 -6.95 25.53
N LEU A 15 -0.08 -5.71 25.43
CA LEU A 15 1.33 -5.39 25.68
C LEU A 15 1.57 -5.18 27.18
N LEU A 16 2.66 -5.74 27.67
CA LEU A 16 3.16 -5.42 29.01
C LEU A 16 3.66 -3.97 29.06
N PRO A 17 3.73 -3.32 30.25
CA PRO A 17 4.09 -1.91 30.36
C PRO A 17 5.37 -1.50 29.64
N ALA A 18 6.43 -2.30 29.68
CA ALA A 18 7.67 -2.02 28.98
C ALA A 18 7.52 -2.05 27.44
N GLN A 19 6.72 -2.98 26.93
CA GLN A 19 6.42 -3.08 25.49
C GLN A 19 5.50 -1.93 25.05
N GLN A 20 4.52 -1.57 25.88
CA GLN A 20 3.65 -0.42 25.62
C GLN A 20 4.44 0.88 25.56
N GLN A 21 5.42 1.09 26.43
CA GLN A 21 6.30 2.25 26.38
C GLN A 21 7.10 2.33 25.06
N GLN A 22 7.51 1.20 24.52
CA GLN A 22 8.17 1.17 23.21
C GLN A 22 7.18 1.51 22.09
N MET A 23 5.96 1.01 22.15
CA MET A 23 4.90 1.36 21.20
C MET A 23 4.60 2.86 21.22
N GLU A 24 4.48 3.48 22.40
CA GLU A 24 4.28 4.93 22.54
C GLU A 24 5.44 5.73 21.92
N ARG A 25 6.68 5.31 22.11
CA ARG A 25 7.85 5.96 21.46
C ARG A 25 7.74 5.90 19.93
N VAL A 26 7.33 4.76 19.36
CA VAL A 26 7.10 4.63 17.92
C VAL A 26 5.99 5.58 17.46
N MET A 27 4.87 5.63 18.18
CA MET A 27 3.77 6.55 17.87
C MET A 27 4.19 8.02 17.96
N ASP A 28 5.04 8.40 18.92
CA ASP A 28 5.53 9.76 19.07
C ASP A 28 6.46 10.16 17.93
N ILE A 29 7.32 9.25 17.46
CA ILE A 29 8.15 9.47 16.27
C ILE A 29 7.25 9.71 15.04
N LEU A 30 6.23 8.88 14.84
CA LEU A 30 5.26 9.02 13.75
C LEU A 30 4.56 10.39 13.80
N ARG A 31 3.93 10.72 14.94
CA ARG A 31 3.22 12.00 15.14
C ARG A 31 4.14 13.20 14.88
N THR A 32 5.34 13.17 15.45
CA THR A 32 6.30 14.26 15.31
C THR A 32 6.75 14.43 13.87
N THR A 33 7.07 13.33 13.19
CA THR A 33 7.51 13.38 11.80
C THR A 33 6.39 13.86 10.90
N TYR A 34 5.21 13.31 11.00
CA TYR A 34 4.05 13.71 10.19
C TYR A 34 3.69 15.19 10.38
N SER A 35 3.69 15.67 11.63
CA SER A 35 3.41 17.08 11.92
C SER A 35 4.48 18.02 11.33
N ARG A 36 5.76 17.63 11.30
CA ARG A 36 6.83 18.40 10.66
C ARG A 36 6.63 18.58 9.16
N TYR A 37 5.99 17.61 8.50
CA TYR A 37 5.59 17.67 7.09
C TYR A 37 4.24 18.36 6.86
N GLY A 38 3.65 18.99 7.90
CA GLY A 38 2.41 19.75 7.80
C GLY A 38 1.14 18.90 7.75
N PHE A 39 1.21 17.61 8.15
CA PHE A 39 0.02 16.80 8.29
C PHE A 39 -0.67 17.09 9.62
N THR A 40 -1.99 17.21 9.58
CA THR A 40 -2.84 17.44 10.76
C THR A 40 -3.42 16.13 11.29
N PRO A 41 -3.54 15.96 12.62
CA PRO A 41 -4.11 14.76 13.18
C PRO A 41 -5.61 14.67 12.88
N LEU A 42 -6.08 13.47 12.57
CA LEU A 42 -7.48 13.11 12.42
C LEU A 42 -7.75 11.83 13.19
N ASP A 43 -8.95 11.69 13.72
CA ASP A 43 -9.47 10.41 14.20
C ASP A 43 -10.91 10.23 13.70
N THR A 44 -11.24 9.01 13.30
CA THR A 44 -12.57 8.60 12.86
C THR A 44 -13.09 7.50 13.75
N PRO A 45 -14.41 7.31 13.87
CA PRO A 45 -14.97 6.24 14.69
C PRO A 45 -14.43 4.86 14.33
N ILE A 46 -14.25 4.01 15.35
CA ILE A 46 -13.88 2.59 15.16
C ILE A 46 -15.08 1.79 14.60
N ILE A 47 -16.28 2.18 15.01
CA ILE A 47 -17.53 1.54 14.60
C ILE A 47 -18.20 2.43 13.56
N GLU A 48 -18.55 1.84 12.44
CA GLU A 48 -19.26 2.51 11.34
C GLU A 48 -20.50 1.70 10.94
N ALA A 49 -21.42 2.35 10.23
CA ALA A 49 -22.49 1.62 9.56
C ALA A 49 -21.90 0.65 8.52
N SER A 50 -22.39 -0.59 8.50
CA SER A 50 -21.84 -1.63 7.61
C SER A 50 -21.91 -1.21 6.13
N GLU A 51 -22.97 -0.51 5.72
CA GLU A 51 -23.12 0.00 4.35
C GLU A 51 -21.99 0.91 3.89
N ILE A 52 -21.38 1.68 4.82
CA ILE A 52 -20.25 2.58 4.51
C ILE A 52 -18.99 1.76 4.26
N LEU A 53 -18.67 0.83 5.17
CA LEU A 53 -17.45 0.03 5.05
C LEU A 53 -17.52 -0.97 3.89
N LEU A 54 -18.72 -1.40 3.52
CA LEU A 54 -18.97 -2.33 2.43
C LEU A 54 -19.22 -1.63 1.07
N ALA A 55 -19.28 -0.29 1.01
CA ALA A 55 -19.58 0.47 -0.21
C ALA A 55 -18.64 0.14 -1.40
N LYS A 56 -17.40 -0.23 -1.11
CA LYS A 56 -16.44 -0.79 -2.08
C LYS A 56 -16.01 -2.22 -1.71
N GLY A 57 -16.78 -2.87 -0.86
CA GLY A 57 -16.56 -4.25 -0.47
C GLY A 57 -16.85 -5.18 -1.64
N GLY A 58 -16.03 -6.19 -1.79
CA GLY A 58 -16.15 -7.27 -2.76
C GLY A 58 -15.13 -8.36 -2.43
N GLY A 59 -15.51 -9.59 -2.60
CA GLY A 59 -14.62 -10.74 -2.47
C GLY A 59 -14.11 -10.99 -1.04
N GLU A 60 -12.79 -10.98 -0.86
CA GLU A 60 -12.14 -11.37 0.40
C GLU A 60 -12.25 -10.34 1.51
N THR A 61 -12.25 -9.03 1.18
CA THR A 61 -12.32 -7.95 2.18
C THR A 61 -13.62 -8.00 2.98
N GLU A 62 -14.73 -8.25 2.31
CA GLU A 62 -16.05 -8.36 2.96
C GLU A 62 -16.09 -9.50 3.99
N LYS A 63 -15.45 -10.64 3.70
CA LYS A 63 -15.37 -11.79 4.61
C LYS A 63 -14.53 -11.52 5.87
N GLN A 64 -13.65 -10.50 5.82
CA GLN A 64 -12.73 -10.17 6.90
C GLN A 64 -13.25 -9.03 7.79
N ILE A 65 -14.31 -8.34 7.40
CA ILE A 65 -14.92 -7.27 8.21
C ILE A 65 -15.67 -7.88 9.40
N TYR A 66 -15.37 -7.37 10.60
CA TYR A 66 -16.13 -7.70 11.79
C TYR A 66 -17.46 -6.95 11.77
N ARG A 67 -18.56 -7.67 11.60
CA ARG A 67 -19.93 -7.16 11.52
C ARG A 67 -20.76 -7.66 12.70
N PHE A 68 -21.60 -6.78 13.25
CA PHE A 68 -22.49 -7.10 14.37
C PHE A 68 -23.71 -6.19 14.36
N SER A 69 -24.75 -6.59 15.12
CA SER A 69 -25.95 -5.78 15.26
C SER A 69 -26.05 -5.21 16.68
N LYS A 70 -26.57 -4.00 16.79
CA LYS A 70 -26.95 -3.39 18.06
C LYS A 70 -28.32 -2.72 17.91
N GLY A 71 -29.35 -3.33 18.51
CA GLY A 71 -30.73 -2.97 18.20
C GLY A 71 -31.00 -3.21 16.71
N ASP A 72 -31.58 -2.22 16.03
CA ASP A 72 -31.88 -2.26 14.60
C ASP A 72 -30.70 -1.81 13.72
N SER A 73 -29.57 -1.46 14.32
CA SER A 73 -28.40 -0.97 13.59
C SER A 73 -27.48 -2.11 13.18
N ASP A 74 -27.10 -2.12 11.90
CA ASP A 74 -26.08 -3.00 11.31
C ASP A 74 -24.74 -2.27 11.30
N LEU A 75 -23.81 -2.75 12.08
CA LEU A 75 -22.55 -2.09 12.41
C LEU A 75 -21.36 -2.96 12.08
N SER A 76 -20.23 -2.32 11.80
CA SER A 76 -18.96 -2.99 11.55
C SER A 76 -17.79 -2.26 12.20
N LEU A 77 -16.74 -3.02 12.55
CA LEU A 77 -15.46 -2.45 12.93
C LEU A 77 -14.69 -2.05 11.66
N ARG A 78 -14.03 -0.89 11.69
CA ARG A 78 -13.23 -0.40 10.56
C ARG A 78 -12.11 -1.39 10.20
N PHE A 79 -12.01 -1.71 8.91
CA PHE A 79 -11.02 -2.62 8.35
C PHE A 79 -9.69 -1.91 8.04
N ASP A 80 -9.78 -0.63 7.69
CA ASP A 80 -8.69 0.30 7.42
C ASP A 80 -9.06 1.71 7.92
N LEU A 81 -8.19 2.68 7.65
CA LEU A 81 -8.44 4.10 7.94
C LEU A 81 -8.84 4.89 6.68
N THR A 82 -8.78 4.26 5.50
CA THR A 82 -9.01 4.90 4.19
C THR A 82 -10.50 5.09 3.89
N VAL A 83 -11.32 4.04 4.10
CA VAL A 83 -12.78 4.14 3.85
C VAL A 83 -13.44 5.13 4.83
N PRO A 84 -13.13 5.11 6.15
CA PRO A 84 -13.59 6.14 7.06
C PRO A 84 -13.13 7.56 6.70
N LEU A 85 -11.89 7.71 6.15
CA LEU A 85 -11.42 8.99 5.65
C LEU A 85 -12.23 9.47 4.44
N ALA A 86 -12.49 8.60 3.48
CA ALA A 86 -13.29 8.95 2.30
C ALA A 86 -14.69 9.45 2.70
N LYS A 87 -15.33 8.76 3.64
CA LYS A 87 -16.61 9.22 4.23
C LYS A 87 -16.44 10.59 4.91
N TYR A 88 -15.40 10.77 5.72
CA TYR A 88 -15.13 12.01 6.45
C TYR A 88 -14.97 13.20 5.48
N VAL A 89 -14.16 13.03 4.44
CA VAL A 89 -13.94 14.07 3.43
C VAL A 89 -15.24 14.40 2.68
N ALA A 90 -16.01 13.38 2.30
CA ALA A 90 -17.29 13.60 1.64
C ALA A 90 -18.30 14.36 2.52
N LEU A 91 -18.32 14.07 3.83
CA LEU A 91 -19.23 14.70 4.79
C LEU A 91 -18.83 16.16 5.08
N HIS A 92 -17.53 16.45 5.16
CA HIS A 92 -16.97 17.73 5.59
C HIS A 92 -16.32 18.52 4.44
N TYR A 93 -16.61 18.16 3.18
CA TYR A 93 -15.95 18.74 2.00
C TYR A 93 -15.88 20.27 2.03
N ASN A 94 -16.97 20.93 2.37
CA ASN A 94 -17.06 22.40 2.38
C ASN A 94 -16.36 23.04 3.61
N GLU A 95 -15.94 22.27 4.57
CA GLU A 95 -15.26 22.71 5.80
C GLU A 95 -13.75 22.49 5.73
N LEU A 96 -13.28 21.69 4.75
CA LEU A 96 -11.87 21.33 4.58
C LEU A 96 -11.16 22.30 3.63
N ALA A 97 -9.89 22.57 3.91
CA ALA A 97 -8.98 23.26 2.98
C ALA A 97 -8.17 22.24 2.20
N PHE A 98 -8.11 22.42 0.86
CA PHE A 98 -7.33 21.53 -0.03
C PHE A 98 -6.04 22.22 -0.53
N PRO A 99 -4.94 21.46 -0.75
CA PRO A 99 -4.84 20.02 -0.51
C PRO A 99 -4.95 19.69 0.99
N PHE A 100 -5.87 18.76 1.33
CA PHE A 100 -6.08 18.33 2.71
C PHE A 100 -5.02 17.28 3.07
N ARG A 101 -4.20 17.59 4.06
CA ARG A 101 -3.09 16.76 4.54
C ARG A 101 -3.41 16.28 5.94
N ARG A 102 -3.64 14.99 6.09
CA ARG A 102 -3.98 14.40 7.39
C ARG A 102 -3.11 13.22 7.75
N PHE A 103 -2.94 12.96 9.03
CA PHE A 103 -2.50 11.65 9.49
C PHE A 103 -3.48 11.07 10.52
N GLN A 104 -3.52 9.75 10.59
CA GLN A 104 -4.27 9.03 11.62
C GLN A 104 -3.47 7.82 12.10
N ILE A 105 -3.34 7.66 13.41
CA ILE A 105 -2.77 6.48 14.04
C ILE A 105 -3.87 5.84 14.85
N GLY A 106 -4.39 4.72 14.39
CA GLY A 106 -5.57 4.10 14.98
C GLY A 106 -5.63 2.60 14.80
N LYS A 107 -6.37 1.93 15.67
CA LYS A 107 -6.60 0.49 15.57
C LYS A 107 -7.57 0.19 14.43
N VAL A 108 -7.27 -0.90 13.71
CA VAL A 108 -8.11 -1.49 12.67
C VAL A 108 -8.29 -2.98 12.93
N TYR A 109 -9.30 -3.58 12.29
CA TYR A 109 -9.77 -4.92 12.64
C TYR A 109 -9.96 -5.77 11.38
N ARG A 110 -9.22 -6.90 11.29
CA ARG A 110 -9.29 -7.81 10.15
C ARG A 110 -9.53 -9.23 10.62
N GLY A 111 -10.60 -9.87 10.14
CA GLY A 111 -11.00 -11.24 10.51
C GLY A 111 -10.13 -12.34 9.88
N GLU A 112 -8.98 -12.01 9.31
CA GLU A 112 -8.07 -12.97 8.72
C GLU A 112 -7.44 -13.93 9.75
N ARG A 113 -6.84 -15.02 9.28
CA ARG A 113 -6.13 -15.96 10.13
C ARG A 113 -4.91 -15.29 10.76
N ALA A 114 -4.89 -15.23 12.10
CA ALA A 114 -3.75 -14.70 12.84
C ALA A 114 -2.48 -15.52 12.56
N GLN A 115 -1.38 -14.85 12.24
CA GLN A 115 -0.06 -15.44 12.02
C GLN A 115 1.03 -14.44 12.41
N ARG A 116 2.30 -14.86 12.37
CA ARG A 116 3.41 -13.98 12.75
C ARG A 116 3.41 -12.71 11.89
N GLY A 117 3.39 -11.53 12.54
CA GLY A 117 3.33 -10.23 11.87
C GLY A 117 1.93 -9.83 11.37
N ARG A 118 0.89 -10.68 11.55
CA ARG A 118 -0.49 -10.36 11.18
C ARG A 118 -1.43 -10.63 12.33
N PHE A 119 -2.07 -9.57 12.79
CA PHE A 119 -3.00 -9.56 13.90
C PHE A 119 -4.41 -9.24 13.42
N ARG A 120 -5.40 -9.57 14.24
CA ARG A 120 -6.81 -9.24 13.98
C ARG A 120 -7.19 -7.85 14.48
N GLU A 121 -6.44 -7.35 15.45
CA GLU A 121 -6.45 -5.96 15.91
C GLU A 121 -5.01 -5.45 15.85
N PHE A 122 -4.77 -4.35 15.13
CA PHE A 122 -3.45 -3.75 15.04
C PHE A 122 -3.56 -2.25 14.73
N TYR A 123 -2.47 -1.52 14.95
CA TYR A 123 -2.40 -0.11 14.59
C TYR A 123 -2.01 0.06 13.12
N GLN A 124 -2.77 0.88 12.40
CA GLN A 124 -2.33 1.55 11.18
C GLN A 124 -1.88 2.97 11.50
N ALA A 125 -0.89 3.46 10.77
CA ALA A 125 -0.40 4.82 10.83
C ALA A 125 -0.40 5.36 9.40
N ASP A 126 -1.48 6.04 9.04
CA ASP A 126 -1.74 6.48 7.68
C ASP A 126 -1.51 7.99 7.56
N ILE A 127 -0.89 8.39 6.45
CA ILE A 127 -0.81 9.78 6.00
C ILE A 127 -1.42 9.88 4.61
N ASP A 128 -2.22 10.91 4.37
CA ASP A 128 -2.88 11.12 3.08
C ASP A 128 -2.84 12.59 2.70
N VAL A 129 -2.67 12.85 1.42
CA VAL A 129 -2.85 14.14 0.80
C VAL A 129 -4.00 14.05 -0.19
N ILE A 130 -5.04 14.82 0.04
CA ILE A 130 -6.23 14.81 -0.81
C ILE A 130 -6.29 16.15 -1.54
N GLY A 131 -6.23 16.10 -2.87
CA GLY A 131 -6.43 17.26 -3.74
C GLY A 131 -7.89 17.46 -4.08
N ASP A 132 -8.20 18.68 -4.50
CA ASP A 132 -9.48 19.04 -5.14
C ASP A 132 -9.19 19.38 -6.61
N GLY A 133 -9.49 18.44 -7.52
CA GLY A 133 -9.10 18.50 -8.91
C GLY A 133 -7.73 17.86 -9.17
N GLU A 134 -6.67 18.65 -9.23
CA GLU A 134 -5.32 18.16 -9.49
C GLU A 134 -4.50 18.04 -8.19
N LEU A 135 -3.61 17.07 -8.16
CA LEU A 135 -2.62 16.89 -7.11
C LEU A 135 -1.24 16.77 -7.78
N ASP A 136 -0.26 17.57 -7.32
CA ASP A 136 1.09 17.57 -7.86
C ASP A 136 1.77 16.22 -7.62
N ILE A 137 2.45 15.68 -8.63
CA ILE A 137 3.18 14.42 -8.57
C ILE A 137 4.29 14.42 -7.51
N MET A 138 4.73 15.58 -7.05
CA MET A 138 5.68 15.70 -5.96
C MET A 138 5.16 15.04 -4.68
N ASN A 139 3.84 15.00 -4.45
CA ASN A 139 3.25 14.31 -3.30
C ASN A 139 3.54 12.81 -3.33
N ASP A 140 3.59 12.20 -4.53
CA ASP A 140 3.92 10.76 -4.68
C ASP A 140 5.37 10.45 -4.29
N ALA A 141 6.28 11.43 -4.35
CA ALA A 141 7.66 11.30 -3.90
C ALA A 141 7.82 11.71 -2.42
N GLU A 142 7.03 12.67 -1.94
CA GLU A 142 7.10 13.13 -0.55
C GLU A 142 6.71 12.02 0.44
N ILE A 143 5.67 11.25 0.14
CA ILE A 143 5.23 10.15 1.02
C ILE A 143 6.33 9.12 1.26
N PRO A 144 7.01 8.55 0.23
CA PRO A 144 8.16 7.67 0.46
C PRO A 144 9.33 8.36 1.19
N ALA A 145 9.55 9.66 0.99
CA ALA A 145 10.57 10.42 1.75
C ALA A 145 10.19 10.51 3.24
N ILE A 146 8.91 10.69 3.56
CA ILE A 146 8.43 10.65 4.94
C ILE A 146 8.61 9.26 5.56
N ILE A 147 8.37 8.19 4.80
CA ILE A 147 8.63 6.82 5.26
C ILE A 147 10.11 6.65 5.60
N TYR A 148 11.01 7.15 4.74
CA TYR A 148 12.46 7.15 4.98
C TYR A 148 12.83 7.88 6.27
N ASP A 149 12.29 9.07 6.50
CA ASP A 149 12.55 9.86 7.70
C ASP A 149 12.02 9.19 8.97
N VAL A 150 10.82 8.62 8.93
CA VAL A 150 10.22 7.87 10.04
C VAL A 150 11.10 6.67 10.41
N PHE A 151 11.48 5.85 9.44
CA PHE A 151 12.27 4.65 9.70
C PHE A 151 13.69 5.00 10.17
N SER A 152 14.27 6.05 9.63
CA SER A 152 15.56 6.58 10.08
C SER A 152 15.48 7.09 11.52
N ALA A 153 14.43 7.81 11.89
CA ALA A 153 14.19 8.29 13.26
C ALA A 153 13.93 7.14 14.25
N MET A 154 13.35 6.03 13.79
CA MET A 154 13.23 4.79 14.57
C MET A 154 14.56 4.03 14.74
N GLY A 155 15.61 4.46 14.07
CA GLY A 155 16.92 3.78 14.06
C GLY A 155 17.01 2.58 13.12
N LEU A 156 16.02 2.38 12.25
CA LEU A 156 16.05 1.36 11.21
C LEU A 156 16.98 1.84 10.08
N LYS A 157 18.00 1.05 9.76
CA LYS A 157 19.00 1.42 8.74
C LYS A 157 18.83 0.61 7.46
N ARG A 158 18.38 -0.64 7.58
CA ARG A 158 18.31 -1.59 6.48
C ARG A 158 16.85 -1.86 6.11
N PHE A 159 16.29 -0.97 5.33
CA PHE A 159 14.97 -1.09 4.71
C PHE A 159 15.03 -0.65 3.27
N GLN A 160 14.10 -1.08 2.47
CA GLN A 160 14.02 -0.71 1.07
C GLN A 160 12.57 -0.36 0.69
N ILE A 161 12.39 0.82 0.12
CA ILE A 161 11.16 1.29 -0.48
C ILE A 161 11.22 0.88 -1.96
N ARG A 162 10.37 -0.03 -2.36
CA ARG A 162 10.22 -0.53 -3.73
C ARG A 162 9.12 0.27 -4.39
N ILE A 163 9.36 0.81 -5.56
CA ILE A 163 8.48 1.78 -6.23
C ILE A 163 8.19 1.32 -7.64
N ASN A 164 6.93 1.44 -8.05
CA ASN A 164 6.48 1.22 -9.43
C ASN A 164 5.39 2.25 -9.78
N ASN A 165 4.90 2.19 -11.00
CA ASN A 165 3.73 2.95 -11.42
C ASN A 165 2.77 2.04 -12.19
N ARG A 166 1.50 2.00 -11.78
CA ARG A 166 0.49 1.11 -12.40
C ARG A 166 0.21 1.46 -13.86
N ARG A 167 0.43 2.71 -14.28
CA ARG A 167 0.30 3.10 -15.69
C ARG A 167 1.39 2.47 -16.54
N VAL A 168 2.61 2.31 -16.02
CA VAL A 168 3.69 1.58 -16.69
C VAL A 168 3.28 0.13 -16.95
N LEU A 169 2.75 -0.56 -15.94
CA LEU A 169 2.28 -1.94 -16.11
C LEU A 169 1.09 -2.03 -17.07
N ASN A 170 0.06 -1.20 -16.87
CA ASN A 170 -1.14 -1.22 -17.69
C ASN A 170 -0.84 -0.85 -19.15
N GLY A 171 0.02 0.15 -19.39
CA GLY A 171 0.45 0.53 -20.73
C GLY A 171 1.26 -0.59 -21.42
N PHE A 172 2.12 -1.27 -20.67
CA PHE A 172 2.82 -2.44 -21.19
C PHE A 172 1.86 -3.58 -21.56
N TYR A 173 0.87 -3.88 -20.73
CA TYR A 173 -0.15 -4.89 -21.03
C TYR A 173 -1.04 -4.48 -22.22
N SER A 174 -1.32 -3.17 -22.36
CA SER A 174 -2.01 -2.62 -23.54
C SER A 174 -1.25 -2.86 -24.83
N MET A 175 0.08 -2.67 -24.83
CA MET A 175 0.95 -2.96 -25.99
C MET A 175 0.88 -4.44 -26.42
N LEU A 176 0.60 -5.34 -25.48
CA LEU A 176 0.43 -6.79 -25.76
C LEU A 176 -1.03 -7.16 -26.11
N GLY A 177 -1.95 -6.19 -26.16
CA GLY A 177 -3.38 -6.42 -26.37
C GLY A 177 -4.11 -7.05 -25.19
N LEU A 178 -3.61 -6.87 -23.94
CA LEU A 178 -4.05 -7.52 -22.72
C LEU A 178 -4.72 -6.58 -21.73
N THR A 179 -5.32 -5.49 -22.21
CA THR A 179 -5.95 -4.46 -21.35
C THR A 179 -7.04 -5.05 -20.44
N GLU A 180 -7.87 -5.94 -20.95
CA GLU A 180 -8.96 -6.56 -20.18
C GLU A 180 -8.44 -7.50 -19.09
N GLN A 181 -7.33 -8.20 -19.34
CA GLN A 181 -6.71 -9.15 -18.44
C GLN A 181 -5.76 -8.50 -17.43
N SER A 182 -5.48 -7.19 -17.54
CA SER A 182 -4.45 -6.50 -16.77
C SER A 182 -4.59 -6.69 -15.24
N GLY A 183 -5.82 -6.68 -14.73
CA GLY A 183 -6.08 -6.91 -13.31
C GLY A 183 -5.71 -8.32 -12.83
N GLU A 184 -5.96 -9.35 -13.64
CA GLU A 184 -5.61 -10.75 -13.32
C GLU A 184 -4.11 -10.99 -13.46
N ILE A 185 -3.48 -10.39 -14.48
CA ILE A 185 -2.03 -10.42 -14.67
C ILE A 185 -1.33 -9.81 -13.45
N MET A 186 -1.74 -8.60 -13.01
CA MET A 186 -1.16 -7.96 -11.84
C MET A 186 -1.31 -8.81 -10.56
N ARG A 187 -2.49 -9.39 -10.32
CA ARG A 187 -2.71 -10.29 -9.17
C ARG A 187 -1.85 -11.55 -9.23
N THR A 188 -1.49 -12.00 -10.42
CA THR A 188 -0.64 -13.19 -10.61
C THR A 188 0.83 -12.83 -10.44
N VAL A 189 1.29 -11.75 -11.06
CA VAL A 189 2.66 -11.22 -10.94
C VAL A 189 3.02 -10.90 -9.49
N ASP A 190 2.10 -10.34 -8.72
CA ASP A 190 2.27 -10.05 -7.29
C ASP A 190 2.69 -11.27 -6.44
N LYS A 191 2.40 -12.46 -6.91
CA LYS A 191 2.76 -13.70 -6.23
C LYS A 191 4.16 -14.20 -6.55
N ILE A 192 4.89 -13.55 -7.49
CA ILE A 192 6.13 -14.08 -8.06
C ILE A 192 7.20 -14.39 -7.00
N GLU A 193 7.33 -13.56 -5.97
CA GLU A 193 8.26 -13.80 -4.87
C GLU A 193 7.90 -15.03 -4.01
N LYS A 194 6.62 -15.43 -4.00
CA LYS A 194 6.13 -16.55 -3.20
C LYS A 194 6.14 -17.87 -3.93
N ILE A 195 5.76 -17.85 -5.22
CA ILE A 195 5.53 -19.07 -5.99
C ILE A 195 6.54 -19.27 -7.11
N GLY A 196 7.40 -18.28 -7.37
CA GLY A 196 8.42 -18.31 -8.42
C GLY A 196 7.89 -18.02 -9.82
N PRO A 197 8.80 -17.69 -10.77
CA PRO A 197 8.44 -17.28 -12.12
C PRO A 197 7.78 -18.40 -12.92
N ASP A 198 8.20 -19.66 -12.77
CA ASP A 198 7.65 -20.80 -13.51
C ASP A 198 6.17 -21.03 -13.18
N MET A 199 5.81 -20.93 -11.89
CA MET A 199 4.42 -21.06 -11.47
C MET A 199 3.58 -19.86 -11.91
N VAL A 200 4.14 -18.63 -11.85
CA VAL A 200 3.47 -17.43 -12.41
C VAL A 200 3.20 -17.62 -13.89
N ARG A 201 4.19 -18.10 -14.67
CA ARG A 201 4.01 -18.41 -16.09
C ARG A 201 2.87 -19.40 -16.32
N ALA A 202 2.87 -20.51 -15.59
CA ALA A 202 1.82 -21.51 -15.71
C ALA A 202 0.43 -20.92 -15.44
N ILE A 203 0.26 -20.10 -14.39
CA ILE A 203 -1.02 -19.45 -14.10
C ILE A 203 -1.41 -18.46 -15.20
N LEU A 204 -0.45 -17.67 -15.75
CA LEU A 204 -0.73 -16.74 -16.85
C LEU A 204 -1.25 -17.47 -18.08
N VAL A 205 -0.67 -18.62 -18.43
CA VAL A 205 -1.09 -19.42 -19.60
C VAL A 205 -2.37 -20.22 -19.30
N ASP A 206 -2.40 -20.95 -18.17
CA ASP A 206 -3.45 -21.92 -17.90
C ASP A 206 -4.74 -21.30 -17.35
N ASP A 207 -4.63 -20.27 -16.47
CA ASP A 207 -5.79 -19.66 -15.81
C ASP A 207 -6.20 -18.35 -16.50
N VAL A 208 -5.25 -17.44 -16.77
CA VAL A 208 -5.51 -16.14 -17.43
C VAL A 208 -5.69 -16.29 -18.95
N LYS A 209 -5.30 -17.45 -19.52
CA LYS A 209 -5.46 -17.78 -20.95
C LYS A 209 -4.61 -16.93 -21.89
N LEU A 210 -3.42 -16.55 -21.47
CA LEU A 210 -2.45 -15.87 -22.32
C LEU A 210 -1.72 -16.88 -23.22
N THR A 211 -1.15 -16.38 -24.33
CA THR A 211 -0.22 -17.20 -25.12
C THR A 211 1.12 -17.35 -24.38
N ASP A 212 1.90 -18.36 -24.77
CA ASP A 212 3.24 -18.58 -24.22
C ASP A 212 4.13 -17.35 -24.43
N GLU A 213 4.06 -16.73 -25.60
CA GLU A 213 4.83 -15.53 -25.96
C GLU A 213 4.44 -14.33 -25.08
N GLN A 214 3.14 -14.12 -24.84
CA GLN A 214 2.66 -13.03 -23.97
C GLN A 214 3.13 -13.23 -22.54
N ALA A 215 3.05 -14.45 -22.01
CA ALA A 215 3.52 -14.76 -20.66
C ALA A 215 5.04 -14.54 -20.51
N ASP A 216 5.81 -14.96 -21.51
CA ASP A 216 7.28 -14.80 -21.53
C ASP A 216 7.69 -13.31 -21.63
N GLU A 217 6.99 -12.49 -22.43
CA GLU A 217 7.24 -11.05 -22.51
C GLU A 217 6.89 -10.33 -21.20
N ILE A 218 5.83 -10.74 -20.50
CA ILE A 218 5.49 -10.21 -19.19
C ILE A 218 6.59 -10.55 -18.18
N LEU A 219 7.02 -11.80 -18.11
CA LEU A 219 8.08 -12.21 -17.18
C LEU A 219 9.40 -11.50 -17.47
N LYS A 220 9.75 -11.34 -18.73
CA LYS A 220 10.94 -10.60 -19.16
C LYS A 220 10.85 -9.12 -18.76
N PHE A 221 9.70 -8.49 -18.92
CA PHE A 221 9.48 -7.10 -18.55
C PHE A 221 9.63 -6.88 -17.04
N ILE A 222 8.95 -7.68 -16.22
CA ILE A 222 9.01 -7.54 -14.76
C ILE A 222 10.36 -7.98 -14.15
N ALA A 223 11.18 -8.71 -14.91
CA ALA A 223 12.53 -9.09 -14.53
C ALA A 223 13.58 -8.00 -14.80
N ILE A 224 13.21 -6.86 -15.42
CA ILE A 224 14.11 -5.72 -15.59
C ILE A 224 14.53 -5.23 -14.20
N THR A 225 15.82 -5.27 -13.92
CA THR A 225 16.41 -4.89 -12.62
C THR A 225 17.77 -4.23 -12.83
N GLY A 226 18.26 -3.56 -11.80
CA GLY A 226 19.53 -2.83 -11.83
C GLY A 226 19.47 -1.62 -10.91
N THR A 227 20.32 -0.64 -11.14
CA THR A 227 20.17 0.69 -10.54
C THR A 227 18.91 1.38 -11.06
N ASN A 228 18.42 2.39 -10.35
CA ASN A 228 17.22 3.12 -10.79
C ASN A 228 17.41 3.71 -12.19
N GLU A 229 18.61 4.20 -12.51
CA GLU A 229 18.96 4.75 -13.81
C GLU A 229 18.91 3.68 -14.91
N GLU A 230 19.44 2.49 -14.66
CA GLU A 230 19.44 1.37 -15.62
C GLU A 230 18.01 0.87 -15.89
N VAL A 231 17.18 0.75 -14.86
CA VAL A 231 15.77 0.36 -15.01
C VAL A 231 15.02 1.42 -15.82
N LEU A 232 15.16 2.70 -15.48
CA LEU A 232 14.51 3.80 -16.21
C LEU A 232 15.01 3.86 -17.67
N ALA A 233 16.31 3.65 -17.92
CA ALA A 233 16.86 3.59 -19.29
C ALA A 233 16.24 2.43 -20.09
N SER A 234 16.06 1.27 -19.47
CA SER A 234 15.39 0.11 -20.07
C SER A 234 13.93 0.40 -20.41
N LEU A 235 13.19 1.02 -19.48
CA LEU A 235 11.78 1.40 -19.67
C LEU A 235 11.63 2.44 -20.79
N LYS A 236 12.57 3.36 -20.93
CA LYS A 236 12.57 4.37 -22.00
C LYS A 236 12.52 3.74 -23.39
N GLY A 237 13.05 2.54 -23.58
CA GLY A 237 12.99 1.80 -24.83
C GLY A 237 11.57 1.38 -25.27
N TYR A 238 10.61 1.44 -24.40
CA TYR A 238 9.19 1.16 -24.66
C TYR A 238 8.37 2.42 -24.95
N CYS A 239 8.88 3.63 -24.62
CA CYS A 239 8.17 4.88 -24.85
C CYS A 239 7.85 5.12 -26.34
N GLY A 240 6.78 5.86 -26.59
CA GLY A 240 6.26 6.16 -27.92
C GLY A 240 5.40 5.05 -28.53
N ARG A 241 5.05 4.01 -27.76
CA ARG A 241 4.23 2.89 -28.21
C ARG A 241 2.82 2.88 -27.61
N ASP A 242 2.65 3.49 -26.44
CA ASP A 242 1.38 3.57 -25.72
C ASP A 242 1.38 4.82 -24.82
N GLU A 243 0.33 5.66 -24.93
CA GLU A 243 0.25 6.93 -24.20
C GLU A 243 0.16 6.73 -22.67
N LEU A 244 -0.48 5.66 -22.21
CA LEU A 244 -0.58 5.35 -20.79
C LEU A 244 0.77 4.95 -20.21
N PHE A 245 1.55 4.18 -20.99
CA PHE A 245 2.93 3.82 -20.63
C PHE A 245 3.80 5.06 -20.54
N ASP A 246 3.75 5.94 -21.54
CA ASP A 246 4.55 7.15 -21.59
C ASP A 246 4.30 8.04 -20.40
N ARG A 247 3.02 8.26 -20.07
CA ARG A 247 2.63 8.99 -18.87
C ARG A 247 3.14 8.32 -17.58
N GLY A 248 3.00 7.01 -17.46
CA GLY A 248 3.49 6.26 -16.31
C GLY A 248 5.01 6.34 -16.16
N TYR A 249 5.74 6.30 -17.27
CA TYR A 249 7.20 6.46 -17.30
C TYR A 249 7.63 7.87 -16.83
N GLU A 250 6.96 8.91 -17.31
CA GLU A 250 7.23 10.30 -16.90
C GLU A 250 6.97 10.49 -15.40
N GLU A 251 5.85 10.00 -14.90
CA GLU A 251 5.52 10.05 -13.47
C GLU A 251 6.56 9.31 -12.63
N LEU A 252 6.89 8.05 -12.98
CA LEU A 252 7.88 7.25 -12.25
C LEU A 252 9.25 7.91 -12.25
N SER A 253 9.71 8.40 -13.41
CA SER A 253 11.00 9.09 -13.56
C SER A 253 11.05 10.34 -12.69
N THR A 254 9.94 11.09 -12.62
CA THR A 254 9.82 12.31 -11.83
C THR A 254 9.87 11.98 -10.33
N VAL A 255 9.14 10.95 -9.88
CA VAL A 255 9.15 10.49 -8.48
C VAL A 255 10.55 10.07 -8.05
N ILE A 256 11.25 9.26 -8.86
CA ILE A 256 12.63 8.82 -8.56
C ILE A 256 13.59 10.00 -8.46
N LYS A 257 13.45 10.99 -9.35
CA LYS A 257 14.26 12.23 -9.31
C LYS A 257 14.00 13.04 -8.03
N TYR A 258 12.73 13.21 -7.66
CA TYR A 258 12.38 13.98 -6.46
C TYR A 258 12.82 13.28 -5.16
N LEU A 259 12.80 11.95 -5.10
CA LEU A 259 13.33 11.22 -3.93
C LEU A 259 14.78 11.54 -3.66
N GLY A 260 15.62 11.60 -4.71
CA GLY A 260 17.00 12.09 -4.57
C GLY A 260 17.06 13.54 -4.07
N GLY A 261 16.16 14.40 -4.55
CA GLY A 261 16.04 15.80 -4.11
C GLY A 261 15.57 15.95 -2.66
N PHE A 262 14.73 15.04 -2.17
CA PHE A 262 14.34 14.96 -0.75
C PHE A 262 15.43 14.36 0.16
N GLY A 263 16.56 13.91 -0.39
CA GLY A 263 17.67 13.37 0.38
C GLY A 263 17.52 11.92 0.81
N VAL A 264 16.60 11.18 0.19
CA VAL A 264 16.48 9.73 0.43
C VAL A 264 17.72 9.04 -0.12
N ALA A 265 18.39 8.23 0.72
CA ALA A 265 19.59 7.52 0.30
C ALA A 265 19.29 6.47 -0.78
N GLN A 266 20.15 6.38 -1.80
CA GLN A 266 19.93 5.54 -2.99
C GLN A 266 19.73 4.06 -2.65
N GLU A 267 20.39 3.57 -1.60
CA GLU A 267 20.24 2.21 -1.11
C GLU A 267 18.89 1.92 -0.47
N ASN A 268 18.10 2.94 -0.13
CA ASN A 268 16.83 2.77 0.56
C ASN A 268 15.62 2.80 -0.37
N PHE A 269 15.78 3.08 -1.66
CA PHE A 269 14.68 3.00 -2.63
C PHE A 269 15.12 2.41 -3.97
N LYS A 270 14.21 1.72 -4.63
CA LYS A 270 14.45 1.18 -5.97
C LYS A 270 13.17 1.11 -6.80
N VAL A 271 13.32 1.23 -8.12
CA VAL A 271 12.27 0.83 -9.06
C VAL A 271 12.17 -0.69 -9.08
N ASP A 272 10.95 -1.22 -8.95
CA ASP A 272 10.71 -2.64 -8.91
C ASP A 272 9.39 -2.98 -9.61
N LEU A 273 9.48 -3.50 -10.82
CA LEU A 273 8.33 -3.77 -11.68
C LEU A 273 7.47 -4.95 -11.20
N THR A 274 7.94 -5.72 -10.22
CA THR A 274 7.15 -6.79 -9.60
C THR A 274 6.12 -6.26 -8.60
N ILE A 275 6.23 -4.99 -8.17
CA ILE A 275 5.21 -4.32 -7.36
C ILE A 275 4.01 -4.00 -8.25
N ALA A 276 3.10 -4.95 -8.31
CA ALA A 276 1.84 -4.82 -9.04
C ALA A 276 0.66 -4.61 -8.10
N ARG A 277 0.87 -4.87 -6.79
CA ARG A 277 -0.12 -4.80 -5.75
C ARG A 277 -0.50 -3.37 -5.39
N GLY A 278 -1.67 -3.24 -4.92
CA GLY A 278 -2.32 -2.10 -4.35
C GLY A 278 -3.79 -2.45 -4.21
N LEU A 279 -4.51 -1.67 -3.46
CA LEU A 279 -5.97 -1.77 -3.48
C LEU A 279 -6.45 -1.47 -4.90
N ASP A 280 -7.54 -2.07 -5.33
CA ASP A 280 -8.03 -1.98 -6.72
C ASP A 280 -8.26 -0.54 -7.21
N TYR A 281 -8.32 0.42 -6.29
CA TYR A 281 -8.47 1.83 -6.58
C TYR A 281 -7.15 2.61 -6.82
N TYR A 282 -5.98 1.98 -6.71
CA TYR A 282 -4.71 2.64 -7.05
C TYR A 282 -4.57 2.83 -8.56
N THR A 283 -4.09 3.99 -8.99
CA THR A 283 -4.05 4.35 -10.43
C THR A 283 -2.68 4.78 -10.95
N GLY A 284 -1.79 5.24 -10.09
CA GLY A 284 -0.48 5.80 -10.44
C GLY A 284 0.66 5.11 -9.73
N THR A 285 1.48 5.91 -9.05
CA THR A 285 2.61 5.43 -8.23
C THR A 285 2.14 4.47 -7.15
N VAL A 286 2.89 3.39 -6.98
CA VAL A 286 2.69 2.40 -5.92
C VAL A 286 4.03 2.09 -5.26
N TYR A 287 4.02 1.83 -3.97
CA TYR A 287 5.24 1.45 -3.25
C TYR A 287 4.97 0.47 -2.13
N GLU A 288 5.98 -0.32 -1.84
CA GLU A 288 6.05 -1.21 -0.70
C GLU A 288 7.38 -1.05 0.02
N THR A 289 7.36 -1.10 1.34
CA THR A 289 8.56 -1.04 2.14
C THR A 289 8.77 -2.33 2.90
N ALA A 290 9.97 -2.90 2.76
CA ALA A 290 10.39 -4.11 3.46
C ALA A 290 11.59 -3.82 4.37
N LEU A 291 11.63 -4.50 5.52
CA LEU A 291 12.78 -4.50 6.42
C LEU A 291 13.74 -5.62 5.99
N LEU A 292 14.95 -5.25 5.53
CA LEU A 292 15.91 -6.21 4.98
C LEU A 292 16.46 -7.17 6.03
N ASP A 293 16.49 -6.76 7.30
CA ASP A 293 16.90 -7.62 8.42
C ASP A 293 15.78 -8.55 8.92
N TYR A 294 14.54 -8.33 8.47
CA TYR A 294 13.35 -9.06 8.91
C TYR A 294 12.46 -9.46 7.74
N PRO A 295 12.98 -10.16 6.70
CA PRO A 295 12.23 -10.46 5.47
C PRO A 295 10.95 -11.28 5.72
N GLN A 296 10.94 -12.05 6.83
CA GLN A 296 9.78 -12.87 7.24
C GLN A 296 8.55 -12.04 7.67
N ILE A 297 8.71 -10.75 7.89
CA ILE A 297 7.57 -9.85 8.24
C ILE A 297 6.81 -9.46 6.96
N GLY A 298 7.51 -9.41 5.82
CA GLY A 298 6.97 -8.92 4.56
C GLY A 298 6.92 -7.40 4.49
N SER A 299 5.99 -6.86 3.70
CA SER A 299 5.78 -5.41 3.61
C SER A 299 5.25 -4.85 4.93
N VAL A 300 5.88 -3.78 5.40
CA VAL A 300 5.53 -3.08 6.66
C VAL A 300 4.87 -1.73 6.41
N CYS A 301 4.98 -1.23 5.19
CA CYS A 301 4.35 0.02 4.75
C CYS A 301 4.10 -0.06 3.24
N SER A 302 2.98 0.49 2.79
CA SER A 302 2.60 0.52 1.37
C SER A 302 1.70 1.71 1.05
N GLY A 303 1.69 2.12 -0.20
CA GLY A 303 0.83 3.20 -0.71
C GLY A 303 0.75 3.20 -2.22
#